data_7da072388527eb79dc3cae1e178f8089
#
_entry.id   7da072388527eb79dc3cae1e178f8089
#
_cell.length_a   1.000
_cell.length_b   1.000
_cell.length_c   1.000
_cell.angle_alpha   90.00
_cell.angle_beta   90.00
_cell.angle_gamma   90.00
#
_symmetry.space_group_name_H-M   'P 1'
#
loop_
_entity.id
_entity.type
_entity.pdbx_description
1 polymer ?
#
loop_
_entity_poly.entity_id
_entity_poly.type
_entity_poly.pdbx_seq_one_letter_code
_entity_poly.pdbx_strand_id
1 'polypeptide(L)'
;MSCTEDIYDFRSPDDTRITNQFAAGLNGQFNTGNIQHQIAFELQRTYKTLKHHTPLNVAVGTGNIYEDTVDYSPSSESPGDRYKALESDQTALTVSDRVQFNDQWSTLLGGKLIHLDEQAYNSDGQQSRDTDLNKFLPQLALMYSPTSTTNLYASYAKGLSDGGEAPWFANNALEVLSPKNSEQYEVGVKQQIRNFLVTAAIFDLKQDNQYNKVNAEGTFDFISQGEQHNQGIELGLTGALTDTLDVSSGVTYTKSRLIDIDTDIYKGHQTQNVPKVRATAQLSYKVPSVEGLRLLSGMQYSSSKYANKEGTAKVGGYSVFNIGAAYKTNFAGHDTTFRFNIDNLFNKKYWRDVGAFMGDDYLFLGNPRTAQFSTTFSF
;
A
#
# COMPACT_ATOMS: atom_id res chain seq x y z
N MET A 1 36.45 -20.46 2.81
CA MET A 1 35.54 -19.45 3.39
C MET A 1 34.73 -20.15 4.47
N SER A 2 34.82 -19.73 5.71
CA SER A 2 33.94 -20.27 6.75
C SER A 2 32.56 -19.69 6.49
N CYS A 3 31.53 -20.54 6.34
CA CYS A 3 30.15 -20.12 6.18
C CYS A 3 29.47 -20.02 7.56
N THR A 4 30.18 -19.43 8.53
CA THR A 4 29.68 -19.17 9.89
C THR A 4 29.04 -17.80 9.93
N GLU A 5 27.87 -17.75 10.52
CA GLU A 5 27.07 -16.55 10.75
C GLU A 5 26.83 -16.37 12.25
N ASP A 6 26.81 -15.13 12.71
CA ASP A 6 26.46 -14.84 14.11
C ASP A 6 24.95 -15.04 14.32
N ILE A 7 24.61 -15.64 15.46
CA ILE A 7 23.23 -15.86 15.89
C ILE A 7 22.90 -14.82 16.93
N TYR A 8 21.80 -14.13 16.73
CA TYR A 8 21.32 -13.11 17.65
C TYR A 8 20.01 -13.51 18.32
N ASP A 9 19.91 -13.27 19.61
CA ASP A 9 18.65 -13.27 20.35
C ASP A 9 18.05 -11.87 20.24
N PHE A 10 17.04 -11.72 19.38
CA PHE A 10 16.32 -10.48 19.20
C PHE A 10 14.94 -10.56 19.85
N ARG A 11 14.67 -9.66 20.79
CA ARG A 11 13.37 -9.55 21.47
C ARG A 11 12.88 -8.11 21.46
N SER A 12 11.68 -7.90 20.95
CA SER A 12 10.95 -6.63 20.97
C SER A 12 9.52 -6.91 21.45
N PRO A 13 9.32 -7.03 22.77
CA PRO A 13 8.02 -7.38 23.33
C PRO A 13 7.09 -6.16 23.41
N ASP A 14 5.78 -6.43 23.45
CA ASP A 14 4.72 -5.50 23.89
C ASP A 14 4.66 -4.15 23.16
N ASP A 15 4.99 -4.12 21.87
CA ASP A 15 4.71 -2.95 21.04
C ASP A 15 3.21 -2.65 21.07
N THR A 16 2.87 -1.43 21.46
CA THR A 16 1.48 -1.02 21.58
C THR A 16 1.21 0.18 20.71
N ARG A 17 0.26 0.03 19.79
CA ARG A 17 -0.25 1.10 18.93
C ARG A 17 -1.72 1.33 19.26
N ILE A 18 -2.03 2.50 19.78
CA ILE A 18 -3.41 2.89 20.08
C ILE A 18 -3.78 4.03 19.14
N THR A 19 -4.87 3.84 18.41
CA THR A 19 -5.44 4.89 17.57
C THR A 19 -6.90 5.06 17.94
N ASN A 20 -7.28 6.26 18.35
CA ASN A 20 -8.65 6.66 18.57
C ASN A 20 -9.03 7.67 17.51
N GLN A 21 -10.15 7.45 16.83
CA GLN A 21 -10.63 8.35 15.79
C GLN A 21 -12.09 8.68 16.04
N PHE A 22 -12.39 9.95 15.96
CA PHE A 22 -13.76 10.47 15.91
C PHE A 22 -13.96 11.19 14.60
N ALA A 23 -15.09 10.94 13.92
CA ALA A 23 -15.45 11.62 12.69
C ALA A 23 -16.95 11.97 12.72
N ALA A 24 -17.28 13.16 12.24
CA ALA A 24 -18.65 13.59 12.03
C ALA A 24 -18.76 14.26 10.65
N GLY A 25 -19.77 13.85 9.88
CA GLY A 25 -19.94 14.32 8.50
C GLY A 25 -21.37 14.76 8.22
N LEU A 26 -21.50 15.72 7.30
CA LEU A 26 -22.76 16.20 6.76
C LEU A 26 -22.67 16.21 5.24
N ASN A 27 -23.73 15.67 4.61
CA ASN A 27 -23.88 15.70 3.16
C ASN A 27 -25.15 16.45 2.79
N GLY A 28 -25.09 17.23 1.73
CA GLY A 28 -26.23 18.00 1.25
C GLY A 28 -26.24 18.14 -0.27
N GLN A 29 -27.43 18.45 -0.80
CA GLN A 29 -27.61 18.76 -2.21
C GLN A 29 -28.44 20.04 -2.33
N PHE A 30 -28.06 20.92 -3.23
CA PHE A 30 -28.82 22.15 -3.55
C PHE A 30 -28.53 22.57 -4.99
N ASN A 31 -29.35 23.47 -5.51
CA ASN A 31 -29.18 24.01 -6.86
C ASN A 31 -28.93 25.52 -6.78
N THR A 32 -28.02 26.01 -7.62
CA THR A 32 -27.81 27.42 -7.92
C THR A 32 -28.21 27.68 -9.36
N GLY A 33 -29.45 28.07 -9.57
CA GLY A 33 -30.06 28.10 -10.91
C GLY A 33 -30.12 26.68 -11.48
N ASN A 34 -29.50 26.48 -12.64
CA ASN A 34 -29.44 25.16 -13.31
C ASN A 34 -28.23 24.29 -12.88
N ILE A 35 -27.41 24.81 -11.99
CA ILE A 35 -26.21 24.10 -11.53
C ILE A 35 -26.57 23.30 -10.27
N GLN A 36 -26.29 22.00 -10.27
CA GLN A 36 -26.49 21.13 -9.12
C GLN A 36 -25.20 21.00 -8.32
N HIS A 37 -25.32 21.12 -6.99
CA HIS A 37 -24.24 20.95 -6.03
C HIS A 37 -24.49 19.75 -5.13
N GLN A 38 -23.44 18.95 -4.91
CA GLN A 38 -23.41 17.86 -3.92
C GLN A 38 -22.25 18.13 -2.98
N ILE A 39 -22.57 18.74 -1.83
CA ILE A 39 -21.56 19.15 -0.85
C ILE A 39 -21.40 18.11 0.24
N ALA A 40 -20.17 17.91 0.67
CA ALA A 40 -19.83 17.09 1.83
C ALA A 40 -18.85 17.82 2.74
N PHE A 41 -19.12 17.74 4.03
CA PHE A 41 -18.26 18.22 5.11
C PHE A 41 -17.94 17.05 6.02
N GLU A 42 -16.70 16.92 6.45
CA GLU A 42 -16.27 15.97 7.47
C GLU A 42 -15.28 16.64 8.40
N LEU A 43 -15.56 16.60 9.70
CA LEU A 43 -14.61 16.91 10.76
C LEU A 43 -14.12 15.61 11.38
N GLN A 44 -12.81 15.42 11.41
CA GLN A 44 -12.17 14.24 11.95
C GLN A 44 -11.11 14.67 12.97
N ARG A 45 -11.03 13.94 14.10
CA ARG A 45 -9.90 14.02 15.02
C ARG A 45 -9.36 12.63 15.24
N THR A 46 -8.04 12.48 15.11
CA THR A 46 -7.34 11.22 15.27
C THR A 46 -6.23 11.41 16.29
N TYR A 47 -6.28 10.63 17.36
CA TYR A 47 -5.23 10.58 18.38
C TYR A 47 -4.52 9.24 18.32
N LYS A 48 -3.17 9.26 18.21
CA LYS A 48 -2.33 8.06 18.16
C LYS A 48 -1.29 8.09 19.29
N THR A 49 -1.05 6.94 19.86
CA THR A 49 0.06 6.71 20.78
C THR A 49 0.79 5.44 20.38
N LEU A 50 2.11 5.53 20.27
CA LEU A 50 2.99 4.41 20.02
C LEU A 50 3.90 4.22 21.23
N LYS A 51 3.97 2.99 21.76
CA LYS A 51 4.84 2.62 22.87
C LYS A 51 5.67 1.42 22.48
N HIS A 52 6.97 1.50 22.73
CA HIS A 52 7.96 0.45 22.51
C HIS A 52 8.68 0.08 23.79
N HIS A 53 9.31 -1.08 23.76
CA HIS A 53 10.45 -1.39 24.61
C HIS A 53 11.73 -1.19 23.80
N THR A 54 12.83 -0.79 24.45
CA THR A 54 14.12 -0.87 23.79
C THR A 54 14.41 -2.34 23.50
N PRO A 55 14.57 -2.74 22.23
CA PRO A 55 14.72 -4.14 21.88
C PRO A 55 16.06 -4.68 22.40
N LEU A 56 16.04 -5.93 22.84
CA LEU A 56 17.24 -6.69 23.09
C LEU A 56 17.78 -7.24 21.76
N ASN A 57 19.06 -7.08 21.48
CA ASN A 57 19.73 -7.69 20.35
C ASN A 57 21.15 -8.12 20.76
N VAL A 58 21.30 -9.35 21.19
CA VAL A 58 22.53 -9.91 21.77
C VAL A 58 23.01 -11.11 20.96
N ALA A 59 24.29 -11.13 20.59
CA ALA A 59 24.90 -12.30 19.98
C ALA A 59 24.93 -13.45 21.00
N VAL A 60 24.37 -14.59 20.64
CA VAL A 60 24.24 -15.77 21.50
C VAL A 60 25.01 -17.00 20.98
N GLY A 61 25.60 -16.91 19.82
CA GLY A 61 26.38 -17.99 19.23
C GLY A 61 26.73 -17.74 17.78
N THR A 62 27.33 -18.75 17.16
CA THR A 62 27.62 -18.78 15.71
C THR A 62 27.06 -20.05 15.11
N GLY A 63 26.51 -19.95 13.93
CA GLY A 63 25.97 -21.08 13.18
C GLY A 63 26.62 -21.26 11.81
N ASN A 64 26.38 -22.40 11.18
CA ASN A 64 26.77 -22.65 9.82
C ASN A 64 25.51 -22.69 8.95
N ILE A 65 25.47 -21.88 7.90
CA ILE A 65 24.30 -21.76 6.99
C ILE A 65 23.92 -23.06 6.28
N TYR A 66 24.81 -24.07 6.28
CA TYR A 66 24.56 -25.39 5.68
C TYR A 66 24.08 -26.44 6.68
N GLU A 67 23.91 -26.07 7.95
CA GLU A 67 23.40 -26.96 8.99
C GLU A 67 21.94 -26.64 9.29
N ASP A 68 21.09 -27.69 9.34
CA ASP A 68 19.65 -27.53 9.58
C ASP A 68 19.31 -27.19 11.05
N THR A 69 20.25 -27.34 11.94
CA THR A 69 20.08 -27.09 13.38
C THR A 69 21.18 -26.19 13.91
N VAL A 70 20.76 -25.22 14.69
CA VAL A 70 21.65 -24.29 15.39
C VAL A 70 21.46 -24.47 16.88
N ASP A 71 22.53 -24.82 17.61
CA ASP A 71 22.50 -24.97 19.05
C ASP A 71 22.90 -23.63 19.70
N TYR A 72 21.95 -22.99 20.35
CA TYR A 72 22.17 -21.74 21.07
C TYR A 72 21.35 -21.67 22.35
N SER A 73 21.85 -20.94 23.34
CA SER A 73 21.11 -20.61 24.56
C SER A 73 20.62 -19.15 24.48
N PRO A 74 19.31 -18.90 24.72
CA PRO A 74 18.80 -17.53 24.77
C PRO A 74 19.57 -16.68 25.77
N SER A 75 19.71 -15.39 25.49
CA SER A 75 20.32 -14.44 26.44
C SER A 75 19.53 -14.38 27.74
N SER A 76 20.23 -14.26 28.86
CA SER A 76 19.64 -13.98 30.15
C SER A 76 19.26 -12.50 30.35
N GLU A 77 19.65 -11.63 29.43
CA GLU A 77 19.31 -10.22 29.45
C GLU A 77 17.82 -10.01 29.12
N SER A 78 17.28 -8.88 29.54
CA SER A 78 15.91 -8.47 29.28
C SER A 78 15.88 -7.25 28.36
N PRO A 79 14.84 -7.10 27.50
CA PRO A 79 14.59 -5.85 26.82
C PRO A 79 14.55 -4.66 27.79
N GLY A 80 14.88 -3.48 27.29
CA GLY A 80 14.82 -2.25 28.09
C GLY A 80 13.40 -1.86 28.51
N ASP A 81 13.30 -0.79 29.28
CA ASP A 81 12.03 -0.29 29.79
C ASP A 81 11.10 0.19 28.66
N ARG A 82 9.82 0.17 28.97
CA ARG A 82 8.78 0.63 28.06
C ARG A 82 8.72 2.15 28.04
N TYR A 83 8.76 2.75 26.87
CA TYR A 83 8.65 4.20 26.69
C TYR A 83 7.60 4.57 25.65
N LYS A 84 7.16 5.83 25.66
CA LYS A 84 6.29 6.40 24.65
C LYS A 84 7.17 6.87 23.48
N ALA A 85 7.06 6.22 22.32
CA ALA A 85 7.84 6.58 21.13
C ALA A 85 7.18 7.69 20.31
N LEU A 86 5.83 7.75 20.31
CA LEU A 86 5.08 8.76 19.55
C LEU A 86 3.78 9.11 20.26
N GLU A 87 3.45 10.38 20.21
CA GLU A 87 2.13 10.94 20.49
C GLU A 87 1.74 11.85 19.32
N SER A 88 0.54 11.68 18.75
CA SER A 88 0.11 12.41 17.59
C SER A 88 -1.37 12.77 17.73
N ASP A 89 -1.69 14.05 17.60
CA ASP A 89 -3.05 14.57 17.57
C ASP A 89 -3.28 15.28 16.24
N GLN A 90 -4.16 14.73 15.43
CA GLN A 90 -4.49 15.28 14.13
C GLN A 90 -5.96 15.68 14.09
N THR A 91 -6.22 16.96 13.80
CA THR A 91 -7.54 17.45 13.46
C THR A 91 -7.61 17.77 11.97
N ALA A 92 -8.65 17.30 11.29
CA ALA A 92 -8.82 17.50 9.87
C ALA A 92 -10.25 17.93 9.52
N LEU A 93 -10.37 18.94 8.68
CA LEU A 93 -11.63 19.36 8.07
C LEU A 93 -11.55 19.07 6.57
N THR A 94 -12.42 18.20 6.09
CA THR A 94 -12.60 17.92 4.66
C THR A 94 -13.85 18.61 4.16
N VAL A 95 -13.71 19.33 3.05
CA VAL A 95 -14.83 19.96 2.34
C VAL A 95 -14.73 19.57 0.88
N SER A 96 -15.83 19.13 0.29
CA SER A 96 -15.90 18.88 -1.15
C SER A 96 -17.25 19.27 -1.71
N ASP A 97 -17.24 19.76 -2.95
CA ASP A 97 -18.43 20.03 -3.75
C ASP A 97 -18.28 19.38 -5.12
N ARG A 98 -19.20 18.49 -5.44
CA ARG A 98 -19.38 18.00 -6.80
C ARG A 98 -20.39 18.87 -7.50
N VAL A 99 -19.92 19.68 -8.43
CA VAL A 99 -20.70 20.64 -9.19
C VAL A 99 -21.06 20.06 -10.55
N GLN A 100 -22.34 19.89 -10.83
CA GLN A 100 -22.86 19.49 -12.15
C GLN A 100 -23.34 20.73 -12.90
N PHE A 101 -22.60 21.17 -13.92
CA PHE A 101 -22.92 22.35 -14.71
C PHE A 101 -24.03 22.08 -15.72
N ASN A 102 -23.99 20.89 -16.32
CA ASN A 102 -24.98 20.38 -17.28
C ASN A 102 -24.78 18.86 -17.44
N ASP A 103 -25.51 18.23 -18.35
CA ASP A 103 -25.44 16.77 -18.57
C ASP A 103 -24.04 16.26 -18.99
N GLN A 104 -23.19 17.13 -19.51
CA GLN A 104 -21.87 16.77 -20.00
C GLN A 104 -20.72 17.17 -19.07
N TRP A 105 -20.82 18.29 -18.37
CA TRP A 105 -19.72 18.84 -17.61
C TRP A 105 -19.99 18.81 -16.10
N SER A 106 -19.06 18.26 -15.36
CA SER A 106 -19.04 18.34 -13.90
C SER A 106 -17.62 18.51 -13.37
N THR A 107 -17.50 19.03 -12.15
CA THR A 107 -16.22 19.15 -11.46
C THR A 107 -16.36 18.67 -10.02
N LEU A 108 -15.27 18.16 -9.47
CA LEU A 108 -15.10 17.95 -8.03
C LEU A 108 -14.11 19.01 -7.54
N LEU A 109 -14.55 19.85 -6.63
CA LEU A 109 -13.73 20.84 -5.95
C LEU A 109 -13.69 20.46 -4.47
N GLY A 110 -12.50 20.16 -3.95
CA GLY A 110 -12.39 19.76 -2.57
C GLY A 110 -11.01 20.01 -2.00
N GLY A 111 -10.93 19.84 -0.71
CA GLY A 111 -9.68 19.91 0.01
C GLY A 111 -9.84 19.48 1.46
N LYS A 112 -8.72 19.09 2.03
CA LYS A 112 -8.59 18.71 3.42
C LYS A 112 -7.63 19.68 4.10
N LEU A 113 -8.09 20.38 5.13
CA LEU A 113 -7.27 21.15 6.04
C LEU A 113 -6.87 20.25 7.19
N ILE A 114 -5.58 20.11 7.42
CA ILE A 114 -5.02 19.28 8.49
C ILE A 114 -4.23 20.21 9.42
N HIS A 115 -4.49 20.08 10.71
CA HIS A 115 -3.61 20.49 11.79
C HIS A 115 -3.09 19.24 12.48
N LEU A 116 -1.77 19.07 12.53
CA LEU A 116 -1.09 17.95 13.14
C LEU A 116 -0.10 18.47 14.17
N ASP A 117 -0.28 18.02 15.42
CA ASP A 117 0.65 18.15 16.54
C ASP A 117 1.19 16.74 16.84
N GLU A 118 2.49 16.53 16.63
CA GLU A 118 3.10 15.22 16.76
C GLU A 118 4.46 15.30 17.44
N GLN A 119 4.62 14.55 18.52
CA GLN A 119 5.84 14.49 19.33
C GLN A 119 6.40 13.07 19.30
N ALA A 120 7.66 12.94 18.88
CA ALA A 120 8.42 11.69 18.97
C ALA A 120 9.45 11.75 20.10
N TYR A 121 9.74 10.58 20.69
CA TYR A 121 10.62 10.43 21.83
C TYR A 121 11.60 9.28 21.57
N ASN A 122 12.84 9.41 22.07
CA ASN A 122 13.82 8.33 22.07
C ASN A 122 13.59 7.37 23.24
N SER A 123 14.41 6.29 23.31
CA SER A 123 14.34 5.29 24.37
C SER A 123 14.58 5.84 25.79
N ASP A 124 15.26 6.99 25.91
CA ASP A 124 15.52 7.66 27.19
C ASP A 124 14.36 8.58 27.60
N GLY A 125 13.30 8.60 26.81
CA GLY A 125 12.13 9.45 27.06
C GLY A 125 12.33 10.93 26.71
N GLN A 126 13.45 11.27 26.07
CA GLN A 126 13.69 12.63 25.60
C GLN A 126 12.97 12.85 24.29
N GLN A 127 12.38 14.02 24.13
CA GLN A 127 11.74 14.41 22.90
C GLN A 127 12.78 14.56 21.78
N SER A 128 12.66 13.73 20.76
CA SER A 128 13.55 13.72 19.58
C SER A 128 13.02 14.58 18.44
N ARG A 129 11.70 14.77 18.37
CA ARG A 129 11.06 15.60 17.35
C ARG A 129 9.78 16.23 17.87
N ASP A 130 9.53 17.44 17.43
CA ASP A 130 8.28 18.18 17.61
C ASP A 130 7.81 18.66 16.23
N THR A 131 6.58 18.34 15.87
CA THR A 131 6.00 18.68 14.57
C THR A 131 4.64 19.33 14.81
N ASP A 132 4.58 20.63 14.62
CA ASP A 132 3.33 21.38 14.49
C ASP A 132 3.21 21.81 13.01
N LEU A 133 2.24 21.27 12.31
CA LEU A 133 2.06 21.60 10.90
C LEU A 133 0.58 21.83 10.56
N ASN A 134 0.40 22.82 9.69
CA ASN A 134 -0.87 23.09 9.04
C ASN A 134 -0.72 22.82 7.55
N LYS A 135 -1.55 21.95 7.00
CA LYS A 135 -1.51 21.56 5.59
C LYS A 135 -2.88 21.70 4.94
N PHE A 136 -2.87 22.24 3.75
CA PHE A 136 -4.02 22.17 2.84
C PHE A 136 -3.71 21.16 1.74
N LEU A 137 -4.57 20.15 1.61
CA LEU A 137 -4.47 19.08 0.63
C LEU A 137 -5.62 19.23 -0.36
N PRO A 138 -5.41 19.89 -1.50
CA PRO A 138 -6.43 20.07 -2.53
C PRO A 138 -6.74 18.75 -3.21
N GLN A 139 -8.01 18.62 -3.65
CA GLN A 139 -8.51 17.52 -4.46
C GLN A 139 -9.45 18.10 -5.51
N LEU A 140 -9.02 18.07 -6.77
CA LEU A 140 -9.69 18.70 -7.89
C LEU A 140 -9.90 17.68 -9.01
N ALA A 141 -11.05 17.70 -9.66
CA ALA A 141 -11.26 16.94 -10.87
C ALA A 141 -12.22 17.67 -11.81
N LEU A 142 -11.93 17.64 -13.10
CA LEU A 142 -12.83 18.07 -14.16
C LEU A 142 -13.26 16.83 -14.94
N MET A 143 -14.55 16.68 -15.17
CA MET A 143 -15.16 15.55 -15.86
C MET A 143 -15.98 16.05 -17.05
N TYR A 144 -15.80 15.36 -18.17
CA TYR A 144 -16.55 15.61 -19.41
C TYR A 144 -17.17 14.32 -19.91
N SER A 145 -18.49 14.27 -19.98
CA SER A 145 -19.27 13.14 -20.44
C SER A 145 -19.94 13.48 -21.79
N PRO A 146 -19.23 13.31 -22.93
CA PRO A 146 -19.79 13.60 -24.26
C PRO A 146 -21.02 12.75 -24.59
N THR A 147 -21.11 11.59 -24.00
CA THR A 147 -22.25 10.67 -24.07
C THR A 147 -22.56 10.07 -22.72
N SER A 148 -23.72 9.44 -22.54
CA SER A 148 -24.09 8.75 -21.30
C SER A 148 -23.18 7.55 -20.98
N THR A 149 -22.37 7.09 -21.93
CA THR A 149 -21.49 5.92 -21.82
C THR A 149 -20.01 6.27 -21.75
N THR A 150 -19.65 7.54 -21.95
CA THR A 150 -18.24 8.00 -22.00
C THR A 150 -18.02 9.07 -20.94
N ASN A 151 -17.00 8.90 -20.11
CA ASN A 151 -16.55 9.90 -19.17
C ASN A 151 -15.03 10.11 -19.33
N LEU A 152 -14.63 11.32 -19.69
CA LEU A 152 -13.25 11.79 -19.72
C LEU A 152 -13.01 12.58 -18.43
N TYR A 153 -11.84 12.46 -17.82
CA TYR A 153 -11.51 13.22 -16.62
C TYR A 153 -10.05 13.64 -16.57
N ALA A 154 -9.80 14.73 -15.87
CA ALA A 154 -8.50 15.13 -15.40
C ALA A 154 -8.59 15.44 -13.90
N SER A 155 -7.64 14.96 -13.11
CA SER A 155 -7.64 15.17 -11.67
C SER A 155 -6.26 15.57 -11.14
N TYR A 156 -6.28 16.27 -10.02
CA TYR A 156 -5.15 16.69 -9.24
C TYR A 156 -5.44 16.46 -7.76
N ALA A 157 -4.51 15.87 -7.02
CA ALA A 157 -4.64 15.66 -5.60
C ALA A 157 -3.29 15.78 -4.89
N LYS A 158 -3.32 16.34 -3.67
CA LYS A 158 -2.23 16.21 -2.70
C LYS A 158 -2.63 15.29 -1.57
N GLY A 159 -1.66 14.56 -1.04
CA GLY A 159 -1.82 13.66 0.10
C GLY A 159 -0.75 13.87 1.15
N LEU A 160 -1.05 13.42 2.36
CA LEU A 160 -0.13 13.34 3.48
C LEU A 160 -0.24 11.95 4.08
N SER A 161 0.89 11.30 4.33
CA SER A 161 0.96 10.00 5.02
C SER A 161 1.92 10.07 6.20
N ASP A 162 1.74 9.18 7.17
CA ASP A 162 2.61 9.12 8.34
C ASP A 162 4.09 8.97 7.92
N GLY A 163 5.00 9.53 8.72
CA GLY A 163 6.42 9.30 8.59
C GLY A 163 6.79 7.86 8.89
N GLY A 164 7.86 7.37 8.28
CA GLY A 164 8.44 6.07 8.61
C GLY A 164 9.13 6.09 9.96
N GLU A 165 9.20 4.93 10.60
CA GLU A 165 9.96 4.71 11.83
C GLU A 165 11.34 4.14 11.46
N ALA A 166 12.40 4.72 12.02
CA ALA A 166 13.77 4.25 11.81
C ALA A 166 13.94 2.83 12.35
N PRO A 167 14.51 1.91 11.57
CA PRO A 167 14.73 0.55 12.02
C PRO A 167 15.75 0.52 13.18
N TRP A 168 15.68 -0.53 14.01
CA TRP A 168 16.48 -0.68 15.22
C TRP A 168 18.00 -0.62 15.00
N PHE A 169 18.49 -0.92 13.79
CA PHE A 169 19.91 -0.89 13.42
C PHE A 169 20.39 0.49 12.91
N ALA A 170 19.50 1.46 12.74
CA ALA A 170 19.89 2.82 12.34
C ALA A 170 20.47 3.59 13.55
N ASN A 171 21.34 4.56 13.28
CA ASN A 171 21.88 5.42 14.32
C ASN A 171 20.78 6.20 15.06
N ASN A 172 19.72 6.56 14.34
CA ASN A 172 18.50 7.16 14.88
C ASN A 172 17.40 6.12 15.11
N ALA A 173 17.74 4.94 15.60
CA ALA A 173 16.83 3.82 15.81
C ALA A 173 15.54 4.23 16.50
N LEU A 174 14.40 3.72 15.99
CA LEU A 174 13.05 3.93 16.50
C LEU A 174 12.57 5.39 16.45
N GLU A 175 13.33 6.30 15.84
CA GLU A 175 12.86 7.64 15.55
C GLU A 175 11.77 7.61 14.49
N VAL A 176 10.66 8.32 14.71
CA VAL A 176 9.62 8.50 13.72
C VAL A 176 9.87 9.78 12.95
N LEU A 177 10.03 9.67 11.63
CA LEU A 177 10.29 10.83 10.77
C LEU A 177 9.00 11.64 10.53
N SER A 178 9.17 12.86 10.03
CA SER A 178 8.07 13.74 9.63
C SER A 178 7.17 13.10 8.57
N PRO A 179 5.87 13.43 8.54
CA PRO A 179 4.94 12.94 7.53
C PRO A 179 5.40 13.22 6.10
N LYS A 180 5.08 12.28 5.19
CA LYS A 180 5.43 12.33 3.77
C LYS A 180 4.33 13.01 2.97
N ASN A 181 4.70 13.93 2.09
CA ASN A 181 3.80 14.53 1.12
C ASN A 181 3.72 13.67 -0.14
N SER A 182 2.59 13.71 -0.81
CA SER A 182 2.42 13.18 -2.16
C SER A 182 1.62 14.14 -3.02
N GLU A 183 1.83 14.07 -4.34
CA GLU A 183 1.16 14.88 -5.35
C GLU A 183 0.91 14.04 -6.58
N GLN A 184 -0.34 14.02 -7.06
CA GLN A 184 -0.74 13.22 -8.22
C GLN A 184 -1.51 14.04 -9.23
N TYR A 185 -1.16 13.85 -10.50
CA TYR A 185 -1.92 14.25 -11.67
C TYR A 185 -2.38 13.01 -12.42
N GLU A 186 -3.62 13.00 -12.87
CA GLU A 186 -4.16 11.89 -13.64
C GLU A 186 -5.13 12.39 -14.72
N VAL A 187 -5.04 11.80 -15.90
CA VAL A 187 -5.99 12.01 -17.00
C VAL A 187 -6.44 10.64 -17.48
N GLY A 188 -7.76 10.47 -17.66
CA GLY A 188 -8.27 9.18 -18.03
C GLY A 188 -9.61 9.22 -18.73
N VAL A 189 -10.02 8.04 -19.17
CA VAL A 189 -11.32 7.77 -19.80
C VAL A 189 -11.95 6.54 -19.19
N LYS A 190 -13.27 6.60 -18.97
CA LYS A 190 -14.13 5.47 -18.61
C LYS A 190 -15.19 5.35 -19.69
N GLN A 191 -15.23 4.20 -20.35
CA GLN A 191 -16.13 3.94 -21.45
C GLN A 191 -16.95 2.68 -21.17
N GLN A 192 -18.28 2.83 -21.16
CA GLN A 192 -19.18 1.67 -21.18
C GLN A 192 -19.39 1.21 -22.64
N ILE A 193 -18.97 0.00 -22.95
CA ILE A 193 -19.14 -0.62 -24.27
C ILE A 193 -19.98 -1.87 -24.07
N ARG A 194 -21.27 -1.81 -24.40
CA ARG A 194 -22.23 -2.90 -24.10
C ARG A 194 -22.17 -3.28 -22.62
N ASN A 195 -21.75 -4.50 -22.29
CA ASN A 195 -21.67 -5.04 -20.93
C ASN A 195 -20.29 -4.81 -20.28
N PHE A 196 -19.38 -4.07 -20.93
CA PHE A 196 -18.02 -3.82 -20.45
C PHE A 196 -17.82 -2.38 -20.01
N LEU A 197 -17.18 -2.20 -18.89
CA LEU A 197 -16.52 -0.96 -18.52
C LEU A 197 -15.04 -1.08 -18.88
N VAL A 198 -14.59 -0.24 -19.80
CA VAL A 198 -13.18 -0.07 -20.19
C VAL A 198 -12.68 1.20 -19.53
N THR A 199 -11.53 1.15 -18.90
CA THR A 199 -10.86 2.31 -18.31
C THR A 199 -9.45 2.42 -18.85
N ALA A 200 -8.99 3.66 -19.10
CA ALA A 200 -7.62 3.97 -19.41
C ALA A 200 -7.23 5.26 -18.70
N ALA A 201 -6.06 5.29 -18.08
CA ALA A 201 -5.53 6.46 -17.40
C ALA A 201 -4.02 6.60 -17.61
N ILE A 202 -3.54 7.85 -17.59
CA ILE A 202 -2.14 8.21 -17.52
C ILE A 202 -1.98 8.97 -16.21
N PHE A 203 -0.99 8.62 -15.42
CA PHE A 203 -0.73 9.26 -14.12
C PHE A 203 0.72 9.71 -13.97
N ASP A 204 0.90 10.73 -13.14
CA ASP A 204 2.17 11.25 -12.64
C ASP A 204 2.02 11.45 -11.14
N LEU A 205 2.77 10.67 -10.35
CA LEU A 205 2.73 10.67 -8.89
C LEU A 205 4.14 10.90 -8.33
N LYS A 206 4.29 11.89 -7.48
CA LYS A 206 5.47 12.12 -6.67
C LYS A 206 5.16 11.90 -5.19
N GLN A 207 6.10 11.36 -4.46
CA GLN A 207 6.00 11.15 -3.02
C GLN A 207 7.36 11.32 -2.37
N ASP A 208 7.41 11.97 -1.19
CA ASP A 208 8.61 12.07 -0.38
C ASP A 208 9.21 10.68 -0.13
N ASN A 209 10.53 10.55 -0.28
CA ASN A 209 11.25 9.31 -0.11
C ASN A 209 11.93 9.25 1.25
N GLN A 210 11.75 8.15 1.98
CA GLN A 210 12.41 7.86 3.25
C GLN A 210 13.16 6.53 3.13
N TYR A 211 14.43 6.51 3.53
CA TYR A 211 15.27 5.32 3.37
C TYR A 211 16.47 5.31 4.32
N ASN A 212 17.07 4.13 4.49
CA ASN A 212 18.32 3.97 5.21
C ASN A 212 19.48 4.43 4.30
N LYS A 213 20.15 5.50 4.69
CA LYS A 213 21.36 6.01 4.03
C LYS A 213 22.58 5.45 4.75
N VAL A 214 23.48 4.84 3.99
CA VAL A 214 24.80 4.42 4.47
C VAL A 214 25.65 5.67 4.65
N ASN A 215 26.24 5.86 5.83
CA ASN A 215 27.19 6.93 6.12
C ASN A 215 28.64 6.48 5.89
N ALA A 216 29.61 7.37 6.07
CA ALA A 216 31.03 7.12 5.79
C ALA A 216 31.63 6.02 6.72
N GLU A 217 31.04 5.83 7.90
CA GLU A 217 31.49 4.84 8.89
C GLU A 217 30.87 3.44 8.64
N GLY A 218 30.02 3.30 7.61
CA GLY A 218 29.34 2.05 7.30
C GLY A 218 28.10 1.75 8.17
N THR A 219 27.68 2.71 9.01
CA THR A 219 26.42 2.67 9.76
C THR A 219 25.28 3.30 8.95
N PHE A 220 24.05 3.29 9.47
CA PHE A 220 22.87 3.71 8.75
C PHE A 220 22.15 4.84 9.48
N ASP A 221 21.72 5.85 8.70
CA ASP A 221 20.80 6.88 9.15
C ASP A 221 19.49 6.74 8.37
N PHE A 222 18.36 6.62 9.07
CA PHE A 222 17.05 6.65 8.41
C PHE A 222 16.62 8.09 8.20
N ILE A 223 16.54 8.52 6.93
CA ILE A 223 16.34 9.91 6.56
C ILE A 223 15.21 10.10 5.56
N SER A 224 14.68 11.33 5.50
CA SER A 224 13.79 11.79 4.45
C SER A 224 14.60 12.62 3.46
N GLN A 225 14.76 12.12 2.23
CA GLN A 225 15.52 12.80 1.20
C GLN A 225 15.07 12.41 -0.20
N GLY A 226 14.85 13.42 -1.04
CA GLY A 226 14.39 13.25 -2.42
C GLY A 226 12.94 12.77 -2.50
N GLU A 227 12.53 12.47 -3.73
CA GLU A 227 11.19 12.01 -4.06
C GLU A 227 11.24 10.73 -4.87
N GLN A 228 10.25 9.86 -4.67
CA GLN A 228 9.94 8.78 -5.60
C GLN A 228 8.94 9.30 -6.63
N HIS A 229 9.35 9.34 -7.89
CA HIS A 229 8.54 9.79 -9.02
C HIS A 229 8.06 8.60 -9.84
N ASN A 230 6.75 8.40 -9.87
CA ASN A 230 6.07 7.30 -10.57
C ASN A 230 5.21 7.87 -11.69
N GLN A 231 5.50 7.48 -12.92
CA GLN A 231 4.72 7.82 -14.11
C GLN A 231 4.24 6.54 -14.76
N GLY A 232 3.00 6.52 -15.25
CA GLY A 232 2.50 5.28 -15.82
C GLY A 232 1.21 5.40 -16.60
N ILE A 233 0.80 4.23 -17.10
CA ILE A 233 -0.45 4.03 -17.84
C ILE A 233 -1.17 2.85 -17.19
N GLU A 234 -2.46 3.00 -16.98
CA GLU A 234 -3.34 1.97 -16.46
C GLU A 234 -4.43 1.67 -17.47
N LEU A 235 -4.71 0.38 -17.69
CA LEU A 235 -5.81 -0.12 -18.50
C LEU A 235 -6.62 -1.09 -17.66
N GLY A 236 -7.95 -0.97 -17.72
CA GLY A 236 -8.88 -1.85 -17.03
C GLY A 236 -10.02 -2.28 -17.92
N LEU A 237 -10.48 -3.52 -17.72
CA LEU A 237 -11.65 -4.09 -18.37
C LEU A 237 -12.44 -4.88 -17.33
N THR A 238 -13.72 -4.55 -17.16
CA THR A 238 -14.63 -5.30 -16.28
C THR A 238 -16.00 -5.43 -16.93
N GLY A 239 -16.59 -6.62 -16.89
CA GLY A 239 -17.93 -6.85 -17.43
C GLY A 239 -18.23 -8.30 -17.73
N ALA A 240 -19.38 -8.52 -18.39
CA ALA A 240 -19.84 -9.83 -18.79
C ALA A 240 -19.44 -10.13 -20.24
N LEU A 241 -18.63 -11.18 -20.44
CA LEU A 241 -18.28 -11.72 -21.78
C LEU A 241 -19.47 -12.45 -22.39
N THR A 242 -20.22 -13.17 -21.55
CA THR A 242 -21.46 -13.86 -21.89
C THR A 242 -22.43 -13.75 -20.70
N ASP A 243 -23.64 -14.25 -20.82
CA ASP A 243 -24.63 -14.30 -19.72
C ASP A 243 -24.14 -15.12 -18.51
N THR A 244 -23.10 -15.93 -18.70
CA THR A 244 -22.56 -16.83 -17.68
C THR A 244 -21.12 -16.57 -17.31
N LEU A 245 -20.39 -15.74 -18.07
CA LEU A 245 -18.95 -15.51 -17.87
C LEU A 245 -18.65 -14.03 -17.68
N ASP A 246 -18.21 -13.67 -16.47
CA ASP A 246 -17.71 -12.34 -16.13
C ASP A 246 -16.19 -12.30 -16.18
N VAL A 247 -15.63 -11.17 -16.60
CA VAL A 247 -14.20 -10.88 -16.61
C VAL A 247 -13.90 -9.59 -15.85
N SER A 248 -12.80 -9.60 -15.10
CA SER A 248 -12.18 -8.37 -14.57
C SER A 248 -10.68 -8.46 -14.80
N SER A 249 -10.08 -7.47 -15.46
CA SER A 249 -8.66 -7.45 -15.77
C SER A 249 -8.10 -6.04 -15.68
N GLY A 250 -6.81 -5.95 -15.34
CA GLY A 250 -6.08 -4.70 -15.30
C GLY A 250 -4.62 -4.90 -15.67
N VAL A 251 -4.05 -3.89 -16.32
CA VAL A 251 -2.62 -3.81 -16.64
C VAL A 251 -2.13 -2.43 -16.30
N THR A 252 -1.02 -2.36 -15.56
CA THR A 252 -0.34 -1.10 -15.23
C THR A 252 1.09 -1.17 -15.74
N TYR A 253 1.51 -0.16 -16.48
CA TYR A 253 2.92 0.11 -16.79
C TYR A 253 3.39 1.28 -15.93
N THR A 254 4.46 1.10 -15.15
CA THR A 254 5.01 2.11 -14.25
C THR A 254 6.50 2.33 -14.51
N LYS A 255 6.89 3.58 -14.79
CA LYS A 255 8.25 4.06 -14.73
C LYS A 255 8.44 4.77 -13.40
N SER A 256 9.21 4.17 -12.50
CA SER A 256 9.49 4.70 -11.16
C SER A 256 10.97 5.02 -11.03
N ARG A 257 11.32 6.16 -10.43
CA ARG A 257 12.69 6.57 -10.18
C ARG A 257 12.78 7.47 -8.96
N LEU A 258 13.95 7.49 -8.34
CA LEU A 258 14.27 8.48 -7.31
C LEU A 258 14.81 9.74 -7.99
N ILE A 259 14.34 10.89 -7.53
CA ILE A 259 14.77 12.22 -7.97
C ILE A 259 15.12 13.07 -6.74
N ASP A 260 15.87 14.15 -6.93
CA ASP A 260 16.26 15.10 -5.88
C ASP A 260 16.97 14.44 -4.68
N ILE A 261 17.75 13.40 -4.96
CA ILE A 261 18.54 12.65 -4.00
C ILE A 261 20.04 12.98 -4.21
N ASP A 262 20.81 13.16 -3.13
CA ASP A 262 22.21 13.61 -3.21
C ASP A 262 23.14 12.57 -3.80
N THR A 263 22.80 11.29 -3.73
CA THR A 263 23.65 10.23 -4.26
C THR A 263 23.30 9.85 -5.69
N ASP A 264 24.28 9.94 -6.58
CA ASP A 264 24.11 9.58 -7.99
C ASP A 264 23.92 8.08 -8.21
N ILE A 265 24.33 7.25 -7.25
CA ILE A 265 24.18 5.79 -7.32
C ILE A 265 22.69 5.36 -7.42
N TYR A 266 21.78 6.12 -6.80
CA TYR A 266 20.35 5.78 -6.80
C TYR A 266 19.56 6.48 -7.93
N LYS A 267 20.16 7.44 -8.63
CA LYS A 267 19.48 8.22 -9.66
C LYS A 267 19.25 7.43 -10.95
N GLY A 268 18.12 7.68 -11.59
CA GLY A 268 17.83 7.25 -12.96
C GLY A 268 17.42 5.80 -13.14
N HIS A 269 17.53 4.95 -12.13
CA HIS A 269 17.10 3.57 -12.16
C HIS A 269 15.61 3.44 -11.86
N GLN A 270 15.00 2.34 -12.31
CA GLN A 270 13.70 1.92 -11.81
C GLN A 270 13.84 1.67 -10.31
N THR A 271 12.95 2.25 -9.50
CA THR A 271 12.98 2.12 -8.04
C THR A 271 12.95 0.65 -7.62
N GLN A 272 13.71 0.31 -6.55
CA GLN A 272 13.72 -1.02 -5.94
C GLN A 272 12.29 -1.50 -5.66
N ASN A 273 12.04 -2.78 -5.86
CA ASN A 273 10.74 -3.45 -5.65
C ASN A 273 9.58 -2.95 -6.53
N VAL A 274 9.80 -2.07 -7.48
CA VAL A 274 8.76 -1.60 -8.40
C VAL A 274 8.93 -2.26 -9.77
N PRO A 275 8.09 -3.25 -10.15
CA PRO A 275 8.11 -3.84 -11.48
C PRO A 275 7.56 -2.83 -12.51
N LYS A 276 8.08 -2.88 -13.75
CA LYS A 276 7.57 -2.01 -14.82
C LYS A 276 6.17 -2.37 -15.27
N VAL A 277 5.81 -3.66 -15.22
CA VAL A 277 4.51 -4.14 -15.65
C VAL A 277 3.91 -5.01 -14.55
N ARG A 278 2.68 -4.70 -14.18
CA ARG A 278 1.79 -5.57 -13.39
C ARG A 278 0.53 -5.83 -14.19
N ALA A 279 0.03 -7.07 -14.14
CA ALA A 279 -1.24 -7.41 -14.74
C ALA A 279 -2.01 -8.38 -13.84
N THR A 280 -3.34 -8.23 -13.83
CA THR A 280 -4.25 -9.14 -13.16
C THR A 280 -5.39 -9.49 -14.13
N ALA A 281 -5.87 -10.72 -14.04
CA ALA A 281 -7.08 -11.14 -14.72
C ALA A 281 -7.86 -12.09 -13.81
N GLN A 282 -9.17 -11.92 -13.80
CA GLN A 282 -10.10 -12.77 -13.05
C GLN A 282 -11.26 -13.14 -13.96
N LEU A 283 -11.67 -14.39 -13.90
CA LEU A 283 -12.84 -14.93 -14.58
C LEU A 283 -13.78 -15.53 -13.55
N SER A 284 -15.08 -15.33 -13.74
CA SER A 284 -16.12 -15.89 -12.90
C SER A 284 -17.17 -16.51 -13.80
N TYR A 285 -17.24 -17.83 -13.81
CA TYR A 285 -18.18 -18.60 -14.62
C TYR A 285 -19.35 -19.10 -13.79
N LYS A 286 -20.57 -18.66 -14.12
CA LYS A 286 -21.81 -19.16 -13.54
C LYS A 286 -22.14 -20.50 -14.22
N VAL A 287 -22.23 -21.59 -13.44
CA VAL A 287 -22.55 -22.93 -13.97
C VAL A 287 -24.06 -23.03 -14.16
N PRO A 288 -24.57 -23.06 -15.41
CA PRO A 288 -26.03 -23.02 -15.65
C PRO A 288 -26.79 -24.24 -15.10
N SER A 289 -26.12 -25.39 -15.05
CA SER A 289 -26.71 -26.65 -14.59
C SER A 289 -26.77 -26.80 -13.07
N VAL A 290 -26.11 -25.89 -12.31
CA VAL A 290 -26.12 -25.93 -10.84
C VAL A 290 -26.36 -24.51 -10.32
N GLU A 291 -27.59 -24.28 -9.88
CA GLU A 291 -27.99 -22.97 -9.35
C GLU A 291 -27.10 -22.55 -8.18
N GLY A 292 -26.64 -21.30 -8.17
CA GLY A 292 -25.79 -20.75 -7.12
C GLY A 292 -24.29 -21.08 -7.24
N LEU A 293 -23.87 -21.97 -8.18
CA LEU A 293 -22.47 -22.33 -8.36
C LEU A 293 -21.76 -21.39 -9.33
N ARG A 294 -20.62 -20.84 -8.88
CA ARG A 294 -19.65 -20.11 -9.70
C ARG A 294 -18.27 -20.75 -9.61
N LEU A 295 -17.62 -20.91 -10.75
CA LEU A 295 -16.21 -21.28 -10.86
C LEU A 295 -15.39 -20.01 -11.05
N LEU A 296 -14.27 -19.93 -10.35
CA LEU A 296 -13.41 -18.75 -10.29
C LEU A 296 -12.03 -19.12 -10.81
N SER A 297 -11.42 -18.23 -11.58
CA SER A 297 -10.02 -18.35 -11.98
C SER A 297 -9.37 -16.98 -11.92
N GLY A 298 -8.10 -16.92 -11.48
CA GLY A 298 -7.34 -15.71 -11.36
C GLY A 298 -5.90 -15.87 -11.86
N MET A 299 -5.33 -14.80 -12.38
CA MET A 299 -3.93 -14.69 -12.75
C MET A 299 -3.36 -13.39 -12.22
N GLN A 300 -2.14 -13.45 -11.70
CA GLN A 300 -1.32 -12.29 -11.37
C GLN A 300 0.00 -12.40 -12.10
N TYR A 301 0.42 -11.32 -12.73
CA TYR A 301 1.70 -11.18 -13.40
C TYR A 301 2.46 -9.99 -12.85
N SER A 302 3.76 -10.15 -12.62
CA SER A 302 4.71 -9.09 -12.33
C SER A 302 5.94 -9.27 -13.22
N SER A 303 6.36 -8.21 -13.90
CA SER A 303 7.66 -8.24 -14.60
C SER A 303 8.83 -8.30 -13.61
N SER A 304 10.03 -8.51 -14.10
CA SER A 304 11.25 -8.38 -13.29
C SER A 304 11.35 -6.99 -12.66
N LYS A 305 12.01 -6.93 -11.50
CA LYS A 305 12.23 -5.69 -10.74
C LYS A 305 13.63 -5.68 -10.14
N TYR A 306 14.11 -4.50 -9.80
CA TYR A 306 15.41 -4.39 -9.12
C TYR A 306 15.30 -4.86 -7.66
N ALA A 307 16.29 -5.62 -7.23
CA ALA A 307 16.43 -6.11 -5.87
C ALA A 307 17.14 -5.09 -4.97
N ASN A 308 17.94 -4.21 -5.53
CA ASN A 308 18.70 -3.19 -4.82
C ASN A 308 18.44 -1.78 -5.35
N LYS A 309 18.78 -0.79 -4.54
CA LYS A 309 18.57 0.64 -4.87
C LYS A 309 19.50 1.12 -5.98
N GLU A 310 20.68 0.53 -6.12
CA GLU A 310 21.67 0.85 -7.14
C GLU A 310 21.26 0.38 -8.55
N GLY A 311 20.24 -0.44 -8.67
CA GLY A 311 19.78 -0.94 -9.96
C GLY A 311 20.72 -1.95 -10.61
N THR A 312 21.60 -2.61 -9.85
CA THR A 312 22.59 -3.59 -10.34
C THR A 312 22.11 -5.03 -10.25
N ALA A 313 21.26 -5.35 -9.25
CA ALA A 313 20.68 -6.67 -9.06
C ALA A 313 19.20 -6.70 -9.45
N LYS A 314 18.74 -7.80 -10.06
CA LYS A 314 17.34 -8.02 -10.45
C LYS A 314 16.83 -9.37 -10.00
N VAL A 315 15.55 -9.41 -9.64
CA VAL A 315 14.77 -10.65 -9.50
C VAL A 315 13.86 -10.84 -10.70
N GLY A 316 13.67 -12.11 -11.07
CA GLY A 316 12.84 -12.49 -12.21
C GLY A 316 11.37 -12.16 -11.99
N GLY A 317 10.65 -11.91 -13.10
CA GLY A 317 9.21 -11.77 -13.08
C GLY A 317 8.51 -13.11 -12.79
N TYR A 318 7.23 -13.04 -12.47
CA TYR A 318 6.44 -14.24 -12.19
C TYR A 318 5.00 -14.11 -12.70
N SER A 319 4.38 -15.28 -12.90
CA SER A 319 2.94 -15.45 -13.08
C SER A 319 2.44 -16.45 -12.06
N VAL A 320 1.35 -16.12 -11.35
CA VAL A 320 0.69 -16.99 -10.39
C VAL A 320 -0.76 -17.15 -10.80
N PHE A 321 -1.26 -18.38 -10.76
CA PHE A 321 -2.63 -18.73 -11.12
C PHE A 321 -3.37 -19.28 -9.93
N ASN A 322 -4.63 -18.88 -9.79
CA ASN A 322 -5.53 -19.29 -8.74
C ASN A 322 -6.80 -19.86 -9.36
N ILE A 323 -7.41 -20.84 -8.69
CA ILE A 323 -8.74 -21.36 -9.06
C ILE A 323 -9.60 -21.45 -7.80
N GLY A 324 -10.90 -21.42 -7.99
CA GLY A 324 -11.84 -21.56 -6.88
C GLY A 324 -13.25 -21.86 -7.34
N ALA A 325 -14.09 -22.10 -6.36
CA ALA A 325 -15.53 -22.25 -6.52
C ALA A 325 -16.26 -21.52 -5.38
N ALA A 326 -17.39 -20.90 -5.71
CA ALA A 326 -18.29 -20.31 -4.76
C ALA A 326 -19.69 -20.92 -4.99
N TYR A 327 -20.29 -21.47 -3.94
CA TYR A 327 -21.63 -22.04 -3.99
C TYR A 327 -22.55 -21.31 -3.01
N LYS A 328 -23.54 -20.60 -3.58
CA LYS A 328 -24.56 -19.89 -2.82
C LYS A 328 -25.82 -20.74 -2.77
N THR A 329 -26.31 -21.02 -1.59
CA THR A 329 -27.52 -21.81 -1.36
C THR A 329 -28.22 -21.38 -0.07
N ASN A 330 -29.42 -21.85 0.16
CA ASN A 330 -30.05 -21.77 1.48
C ASN A 330 -29.66 -23.03 2.26
N PHE A 331 -28.99 -22.86 3.41
CA PHE A 331 -28.59 -23.93 4.29
C PHE A 331 -29.14 -23.65 5.70
N ALA A 332 -29.92 -24.61 6.24
CA ALA A 332 -30.55 -24.51 7.55
C ALA A 332 -31.43 -23.23 7.73
N GLY A 333 -32.06 -22.74 6.65
CA GLY A 333 -32.92 -21.55 6.69
C GLY A 333 -32.16 -20.22 6.49
N HIS A 334 -30.84 -20.25 6.30
CA HIS A 334 -30.01 -19.07 6.12
C HIS A 334 -29.35 -19.03 4.74
N ASP A 335 -29.28 -17.85 4.16
CA ASP A 335 -28.52 -17.65 2.94
C ASP A 335 -27.05 -17.90 3.23
N THR A 336 -26.50 -18.94 2.59
CA THR A 336 -25.17 -19.43 2.89
C THR A 336 -24.31 -19.45 1.63
N THR A 337 -23.06 -19.00 1.76
CA THR A 337 -22.07 -19.07 0.68
C THR A 337 -20.88 -19.90 1.15
N PHE A 338 -20.65 -21.02 0.50
CA PHE A 338 -19.43 -21.83 0.63
C PHE A 338 -18.42 -21.37 -0.41
N ARG A 339 -17.16 -21.18 -0.01
CA ARG A 339 -16.06 -20.87 -0.93
C ARG A 339 -14.89 -21.80 -0.72
N PHE A 340 -14.34 -22.28 -1.81
CA PHE A 340 -13.09 -23.04 -1.85
C PHE A 340 -12.16 -22.39 -2.86
N ASN A 341 -10.92 -22.09 -2.45
CA ASN A 341 -9.90 -21.49 -3.31
C ASN A 341 -8.60 -22.29 -3.20
N ILE A 342 -7.88 -22.38 -4.31
CA ILE A 342 -6.50 -22.83 -4.37
C ILE A 342 -5.68 -21.67 -4.94
N ASP A 343 -4.88 -21.06 -4.10
CA ASP A 343 -3.95 -20.02 -4.49
C ASP A 343 -2.62 -20.65 -4.93
N ASN A 344 -1.93 -20.00 -5.89
CA ASN A 344 -0.72 -20.52 -6.50
C ASN A 344 -0.86 -21.97 -6.96
N LEU A 345 -1.82 -22.22 -7.83
CA LEU A 345 -2.22 -23.55 -8.31
C LEU A 345 -1.03 -24.43 -8.72
N PHE A 346 -0.03 -23.87 -9.40
CA PHE A 346 1.14 -24.59 -9.90
C PHE A 346 2.30 -24.65 -8.92
N ASN A 347 2.10 -24.20 -7.67
CA ASN A 347 3.13 -24.13 -6.61
C ASN A 347 4.42 -23.44 -7.11
N LYS A 348 4.25 -22.33 -7.84
CA LYS A 348 5.37 -21.55 -8.36
C LYS A 348 6.17 -20.97 -7.22
N LYS A 349 7.47 -21.20 -7.17
CA LYS A 349 8.41 -20.49 -6.29
C LYS A 349 8.81 -19.18 -6.97
N TYR A 350 8.67 -18.06 -6.26
CA TYR A 350 8.95 -16.73 -6.78
C TYR A 350 9.28 -15.76 -5.67
N TRP A 351 10.01 -14.72 -6.01
CA TRP A 351 10.28 -13.61 -5.10
C TRP A 351 9.17 -12.58 -5.23
N ARG A 352 8.30 -12.53 -4.19
CA ARG A 352 7.17 -11.61 -4.18
C ARG A 352 7.63 -10.18 -3.98
N ASP A 353 8.49 -9.95 -2.99
CA ASP A 353 9.01 -8.63 -2.63
C ASP A 353 10.52 -8.68 -2.42
N VAL A 354 11.11 -7.50 -2.48
CA VAL A 354 12.51 -7.25 -2.15
C VAL A 354 12.59 -6.06 -1.21
N GLY A 355 13.58 -6.04 -0.34
CA GLY A 355 13.78 -4.96 0.63
C GLY A 355 15.24 -4.85 1.04
N ALA A 356 15.54 -3.84 1.83
CA ALA A 356 16.86 -3.63 2.41
C ALA A 356 16.76 -3.78 3.94
N PHE A 357 17.70 -4.52 4.52
CA PHE A 357 17.83 -4.73 5.95
C PHE A 357 19.30 -4.67 6.32
N MET A 358 19.69 -3.83 7.28
CA MET A 358 21.09 -3.59 7.69
C MET A 358 22.04 -3.31 6.51
N GLY A 359 21.53 -2.63 5.45
CA GLY A 359 22.28 -2.35 4.23
C GLY A 359 22.35 -3.50 3.23
N ASP A 360 21.97 -4.70 3.61
CA ASP A 360 21.88 -5.85 2.71
C ASP A 360 20.49 -5.96 2.12
N ASP A 361 20.42 -6.28 0.83
CA ASP A 361 19.16 -6.52 0.17
C ASP A 361 18.66 -7.92 0.49
N TYR A 362 17.39 -8.06 0.83
CA TYR A 362 16.79 -9.35 1.08
C TYR A 362 15.52 -9.59 0.26
N LEU A 363 15.17 -10.86 0.14
CA LEU A 363 14.13 -11.34 -0.76
C LEU A 363 13.03 -12.05 0.04
N PHE A 364 11.77 -11.67 -0.22
CA PHE A 364 10.61 -12.35 0.34
C PHE A 364 10.03 -13.35 -0.65
N LEU A 365 9.89 -14.58 -0.23
CA LEU A 365 9.20 -15.61 -1.00
C LEU A 365 7.70 -15.29 -1.13
N GLY A 366 7.16 -15.59 -2.30
CA GLY A 366 5.72 -15.65 -2.49
C GLY A 366 5.10 -16.85 -1.79
N ASN A 367 3.81 -16.77 -1.50
CA ASN A 367 3.10 -17.85 -0.83
C ASN A 367 3.16 -19.14 -1.67
N PRO A 368 3.34 -20.30 -1.04
CA PRO A 368 3.23 -21.60 -1.71
C PRO A 368 1.78 -21.86 -2.12
N ARG A 369 1.53 -22.97 -2.80
CA ARG A 369 0.15 -23.42 -3.07
C ARG A 369 -0.59 -23.59 -1.75
N THR A 370 -1.71 -22.87 -1.61
CA THR A 370 -2.50 -22.84 -0.39
C THR A 370 -3.97 -23.10 -0.74
N ALA A 371 -4.58 -24.05 -0.05
CA ALA A 371 -6.01 -24.30 -0.14
C ALA A 371 -6.73 -23.60 1.01
N GLN A 372 -7.85 -22.93 0.71
CA GLN A 372 -8.67 -22.20 1.69
C GLN A 372 -10.12 -22.57 1.50
N PHE A 373 -10.81 -22.78 2.61
CA PHE A 373 -12.25 -22.97 2.67
C PHE A 373 -12.88 -21.94 3.61
N SER A 374 -13.99 -21.36 3.20
CA SER A 374 -14.75 -20.44 4.05
C SER A 374 -16.24 -20.64 3.86
N THR A 375 -17.00 -20.37 4.92
CA THR A 375 -18.46 -20.35 4.92
C THR A 375 -18.95 -19.02 5.47
N THR A 376 -19.90 -18.41 4.76
CA THR A 376 -20.56 -17.16 5.18
C THR A 376 -22.05 -17.43 5.33
N PHE A 377 -22.59 -17.16 6.51
CA PHE A 377 -24.03 -17.20 6.80
C PHE A 377 -24.55 -15.76 6.88
N SER A 378 -25.71 -15.52 6.27
CA SER A 378 -26.46 -14.25 6.41
C SER A 378 -27.70 -14.51 7.27
N PHE A 379 -27.80 -13.79 8.38
CA PHE A 379 -28.90 -13.89 9.33
C PHE A 379 -29.94 -12.80 9.11
#